data_cad799f084dd31e6d04e8b7a6cae6d75
#
_entry.id   cad799f084dd31e6d04e8b7a6cae6d75
#
_cell.length_a   1.000
_cell.length_b   1.000
_cell.length_c   1.000
_cell.angle_alpha   90.00
_cell.angle_beta   90.00
_cell.angle_gamma   90.00
#
_symmetry.space_group_name_H-M   'P 1'
#
loop_
_entity.id
_entity.type
_entity.pdbx_description
1 polymer ?
#
loop_
_entity_poly.entity_id
_entity_poly.type
_entity_poly.pdbx_seq_one_letter_code
_entity_poly.pdbx_strand_id
1 'polypeptide(L)'
;MSGRLALVCHACALVLSASALRPLPAQSPADSIQAATLDKLKTVIASFEPARQIRWIRASGPFDLEGFYDNGLRWSSRLEIYITVTHQATIWLRVYPQYYGHHINVNRVHDPSGLMQQMLRFSYHNFFFWGLDDNLDAFAGYQFTLESGFPEESVKEVIKSIPLIDGSVGDLTPFILR
;
A
#
# COMPACT_ATOMS: atom_id res chain seq x y z
N MET A 1 -29.35 39.23 -74.98
CA MET A 1 -29.79 39.06 -73.59
C MET A 1 -28.67 38.47 -72.82
N SER A 2 -27.99 39.30 -71.99
CA SER A 2 -26.78 39.01 -71.39
C SER A 2 -26.96 38.38 -69.96
N GLY A 3 -26.49 37.17 -69.79
CA GLY A 3 -26.46 36.52 -68.47
C GLY A 3 -25.06 36.64 -67.88
N ARG A 4 -24.88 37.41 -66.78
CA ARG A 4 -23.66 37.56 -66.04
C ARG A 4 -23.52 36.41 -65.04
N LEU A 5 -22.45 35.62 -65.16
CA LEU A 5 -22.03 34.64 -64.19
C LEU A 5 -21.29 35.38 -63.06
N ALA A 6 -21.81 35.26 -61.84
CA ALA A 6 -21.13 35.75 -60.64
C ALA A 6 -20.29 34.62 -60.04
N LEU A 7 -18.96 34.85 -60.00
CA LEU A 7 -17.96 33.97 -59.38
C LEU A 7 -17.92 34.27 -57.88
N VAL A 8 -18.36 33.34 -57.03
CA VAL A 8 -18.26 33.49 -55.55
C VAL A 8 -16.96 32.79 -55.14
N CYS A 9 -15.96 33.59 -54.78
CA CYS A 9 -14.75 33.12 -54.11
C CYS A 9 -15.04 32.81 -52.65
N HIS A 10 -15.00 31.53 -52.28
CA HIS A 10 -14.97 31.12 -50.87
C HIS A 10 -13.52 31.11 -50.36
N ALA A 11 -13.19 32.11 -49.56
CA ALA A 11 -11.95 32.11 -48.79
C ALA A 11 -12.09 31.16 -47.59
N CYS A 12 -11.46 29.99 -47.65
CA CYS A 12 -11.29 29.12 -46.48
C CYS A 12 -10.25 29.71 -45.52
N ALA A 13 -10.71 30.29 -44.42
CA ALA A 13 -9.85 30.67 -43.32
C ALA A 13 -9.48 29.43 -42.50
N LEU A 14 -8.25 28.96 -42.64
CA LEU A 14 -7.64 27.94 -41.79
C LEU A 14 -7.37 28.56 -40.41
N VAL A 15 -8.23 28.26 -39.42
CA VAL A 15 -7.97 28.58 -38.02
C VAL A 15 -7.03 27.52 -37.47
N LEU A 16 -5.75 27.84 -37.41
CA LEU A 16 -4.73 27.07 -36.68
C LEU A 16 -4.98 27.24 -35.18
N SER A 17 -5.70 26.28 -34.58
CA SER A 17 -5.85 26.17 -33.14
C SER A 17 -4.49 25.79 -32.54
N ALA A 18 -3.75 26.74 -32.03
CA ALA A 18 -2.57 26.51 -31.21
C ALA A 18 -3.03 25.84 -29.90
N SER A 19 -2.97 24.52 -29.85
CA SER A 19 -3.13 23.77 -28.59
C SER A 19 -1.98 24.16 -27.68
N ALA A 20 -2.24 25.09 -26.75
CA ALA A 20 -1.29 25.42 -25.70
C ALA A 20 -1.02 24.14 -24.89
N LEU A 21 0.17 23.59 -25.04
CA LEU A 21 0.70 22.57 -24.15
C LEU A 21 0.65 23.12 -22.75
N ARG A 22 -0.32 22.67 -21.94
CA ARG A 22 -0.33 23.00 -20.51
C ARG A 22 0.94 22.39 -19.91
N PRO A 23 1.80 23.19 -19.26
CA PRO A 23 2.95 22.62 -18.55
C PRO A 23 2.42 21.63 -17.51
N LEU A 24 2.97 20.42 -17.48
CA LEU A 24 2.72 19.45 -16.42
C LEU A 24 3.06 20.13 -15.09
N PRO A 25 2.21 19.98 -14.06
CA PRO A 25 2.53 20.52 -12.74
C PRO A 25 3.89 20.00 -12.30
N ALA A 26 4.79 20.91 -11.91
CA ALA A 26 6.09 20.55 -11.37
C ALA A 26 5.88 19.66 -10.14
N GLN A 27 6.50 18.49 -10.11
CA GLN A 27 6.46 17.59 -8.93
C GLN A 27 7.03 18.35 -7.72
N SER A 28 6.37 18.22 -6.58
CA SER A 28 6.87 18.80 -5.34
C SER A 28 8.17 18.12 -4.91
N PRO A 29 9.07 18.80 -4.17
CA PRO A 29 10.25 18.15 -3.61
C PRO A 29 9.91 16.91 -2.74
N ALA A 30 8.77 16.93 -2.05
CA ALA A 30 8.29 15.80 -1.28
C ALA A 30 7.95 14.60 -2.17
N ASP A 31 7.27 14.81 -3.30
CA ASP A 31 6.94 13.75 -4.26
C ASP A 31 8.21 13.10 -4.83
N SER A 32 9.28 13.88 -5.04
CA SER A 32 10.55 13.35 -5.53
C SER A 32 11.24 12.43 -4.51
N ILE A 33 11.18 12.76 -3.21
CA ILE A 33 11.72 11.93 -2.13
C ILE A 33 10.91 10.64 -1.98
N GLN A 34 9.57 10.74 -2.04
CA GLN A 34 8.71 9.57 -2.00
C GLN A 34 8.98 8.63 -3.18
N ALA A 35 9.09 9.16 -4.39
CA ALA A 35 9.39 8.37 -5.58
C ALA A 35 10.75 7.65 -5.47
N ALA A 36 11.80 8.37 -5.08
CA ALA A 36 13.13 7.80 -4.90
C ALA A 36 13.15 6.71 -3.81
N THR A 37 12.39 6.89 -2.73
CA THR A 37 12.27 5.91 -1.65
C THR A 37 11.53 4.66 -2.13
N LEU A 38 10.43 4.85 -2.87
CA LEU A 38 9.66 3.76 -3.45
C LEU A 38 10.50 2.92 -4.44
N ASP A 39 11.35 3.56 -5.24
CA ASP A 39 12.23 2.85 -6.18
C ASP A 39 13.30 2.02 -5.45
N LYS A 40 13.83 2.52 -4.32
CA LYS A 40 14.71 1.73 -3.46
C LYS A 40 13.97 0.53 -2.85
N LEU A 41 12.74 0.72 -2.36
CA LEU A 41 11.91 -0.37 -1.86
C LEU A 41 11.68 -1.45 -2.92
N LYS A 42 11.30 -1.06 -4.14
CA LYS A 42 11.13 -1.99 -5.26
C LYS A 42 12.41 -2.76 -5.58
N THR A 43 13.57 -2.10 -5.53
CA THR A 43 14.87 -2.73 -5.74
C THR A 43 15.16 -3.79 -4.67
N VAL A 44 14.94 -3.47 -3.40
CA VAL A 44 15.09 -4.42 -2.29
C VAL A 44 14.16 -5.61 -2.46
N ILE A 45 12.87 -5.37 -2.71
CA ILE A 45 11.87 -6.41 -2.91
C ILE A 45 12.24 -7.35 -4.07
N ALA A 46 12.72 -6.79 -5.19
CA ALA A 46 13.10 -7.58 -6.35
C ALA A 46 14.36 -8.46 -6.13
N SER A 47 15.27 -8.01 -5.27
CA SER A 47 16.53 -8.69 -4.99
C SER A 47 16.49 -9.65 -3.79
N PHE A 48 15.51 -9.50 -2.90
CA PHE A 48 15.43 -10.23 -1.64
C PHE A 48 14.54 -11.47 -1.74
N GLU A 49 15.12 -12.68 -1.59
CA GLU A 49 14.39 -13.95 -1.80
C GLU A 49 13.11 -14.10 -0.97
N PRO A 50 13.08 -13.79 0.35
CA PRO A 50 11.84 -13.86 1.12
C PRO A 50 10.72 -12.95 0.57
N ALA A 51 11.05 -11.80 -0.02
CA ALA A 51 10.07 -10.89 -0.62
C ALA A 51 9.44 -11.47 -1.90
N ARG A 52 10.12 -12.41 -2.58
CA ARG A 52 9.58 -13.10 -3.78
C ARG A 52 8.45 -14.07 -3.46
N GLN A 53 8.29 -14.46 -2.20
CA GLN A 53 7.17 -15.27 -1.75
C GLN A 53 5.89 -14.45 -1.60
N ILE A 54 6.00 -13.13 -1.61
CA ILE A 54 4.88 -12.20 -1.60
C ILE A 54 4.44 -11.97 -3.04
N ARG A 55 3.16 -12.16 -3.33
CA ARG A 55 2.57 -11.84 -4.62
C ARG A 55 2.20 -10.37 -4.66
N TRP A 56 3.06 -9.56 -5.27
CA TRP A 56 2.84 -8.14 -5.45
C TRP A 56 1.80 -7.88 -6.53
N ILE A 57 0.91 -6.94 -6.28
CA ILE A 57 -0.15 -6.49 -7.19
C ILE A 57 0.01 -5.00 -7.49
N ARG A 58 -0.82 -4.48 -8.41
CA ARG A 58 -0.84 -3.05 -8.68
C ARG A 58 -1.43 -2.31 -7.48
N ALA A 59 -0.65 -1.39 -6.91
CA ALA A 59 -1.08 -0.55 -5.82
C ALA A 59 -2.12 0.49 -6.26
N SER A 60 -2.97 0.90 -5.32
CA SER A 60 -4.01 1.91 -5.52
C SER A 60 -3.45 3.34 -5.57
N GLY A 61 -2.34 3.61 -4.89
CA GLY A 61 -1.70 4.91 -4.82
C GLY A 61 -0.34 4.98 -5.53
N PRO A 62 0.13 6.19 -5.87
CA PRO A 62 1.40 6.38 -6.59
C PRO A 62 2.63 6.04 -5.74
N PHE A 63 2.51 6.07 -4.41
CA PHE A 63 3.61 5.82 -3.46
C PHE A 63 3.35 4.59 -2.59
N ASP A 64 2.47 3.69 -3.06
CA ASP A 64 2.10 2.47 -2.37
C ASP A 64 2.65 1.23 -3.07
N LEU A 65 2.85 0.17 -2.29
CA LEU A 65 3.03 -1.20 -2.75
C LEU A 65 1.99 -2.06 -2.05
N GLU A 66 1.34 -2.91 -2.81
CA GLU A 66 0.34 -3.86 -2.29
C GLU A 66 0.73 -5.27 -2.69
N GLY A 67 0.49 -6.20 -1.81
CA GLY A 67 0.76 -7.60 -2.07
C GLY A 67 0.06 -8.50 -1.05
N PHE A 68 0.23 -9.79 -1.22
CA PHE A 68 -0.26 -10.75 -0.26
C PHE A 68 0.64 -11.99 -0.19
N TYR A 69 0.65 -12.58 1.00
CA TYR A 69 1.30 -13.81 1.34
C TYR A 69 0.25 -14.84 1.75
N ASP A 70 0.25 -16.00 1.10
CA ASP A 70 -0.74 -17.07 1.35
C ASP A 70 -0.10 -18.46 1.43
N ASN A 71 1.23 -18.52 1.48
CA ASN A 71 1.96 -19.78 1.49
C ASN A 71 2.29 -20.24 2.92
N GLY A 72 1.96 -21.50 3.25
CA GLY A 72 2.35 -22.12 4.52
C GLY A 72 1.68 -21.55 5.77
N LEU A 73 0.61 -20.76 5.63
CA LEU A 73 -0.17 -20.21 6.72
C LEU A 73 -1.00 -21.30 7.39
N ARG A 74 -1.09 -21.25 8.72
CA ARG A 74 -1.85 -22.19 9.53
C ARG A 74 -3.19 -21.64 10.02
N TRP A 75 -3.20 -20.36 10.35
CA TRP A 75 -4.32 -19.69 11.01
C TRP A 75 -5.00 -18.66 10.12
N SER A 76 -4.22 -17.95 9.35
CA SER A 76 -4.73 -16.99 8.38
C SER A 76 -4.99 -17.66 7.04
N SER A 77 -6.04 -17.26 6.34
CA SER A 77 -6.25 -17.64 4.94
C SER A 77 -5.31 -16.85 4.01
N ARG A 78 -4.89 -15.66 4.43
CA ARG A 78 -4.01 -14.74 3.71
C ARG A 78 -3.51 -13.63 4.63
N LEU A 79 -2.33 -13.09 4.33
CA LEU A 79 -1.82 -11.84 4.88
C LEU A 79 -1.79 -10.80 3.75
N GLU A 80 -2.60 -9.76 3.83
CA GLU A 80 -2.57 -8.63 2.89
C GLU A 80 -1.58 -7.58 3.37
N ILE A 81 -0.69 -7.15 2.47
CA ILE A 81 0.46 -6.33 2.80
C ILE A 81 0.33 -5.00 2.07
N TYR A 82 0.41 -3.91 2.82
CA TYR A 82 0.41 -2.54 2.31
C TYR A 82 1.66 -1.83 2.80
N ILE A 83 2.43 -1.27 1.87
CA ILE A 83 3.58 -0.44 2.19
C ILE A 83 3.34 0.93 1.55
N THR A 84 3.34 1.98 2.37
CA THR A 84 3.12 3.37 1.94
C THR A 84 4.34 4.20 2.27
N VAL A 85 4.87 4.95 1.29
CA VAL A 85 5.86 5.98 1.53
C VAL A 85 5.13 7.30 1.77
N THR A 86 5.22 7.83 3.00
CA THR A 86 4.50 9.03 3.40
C THR A 86 5.22 10.33 3.01
N HIS A 87 4.51 11.45 2.99
CA HIS A 87 5.09 12.79 2.79
C HIS A 87 6.09 13.20 3.88
N GLN A 88 6.04 12.55 5.05
CA GLN A 88 6.91 12.81 6.19
C GLN A 88 8.21 12.00 6.17
N ALA A 89 8.62 11.50 5.00
CA ALA A 89 9.80 10.66 4.84
C ALA A 89 9.78 9.45 5.80
N THR A 90 8.66 8.76 5.88
CA THR A 90 8.50 7.50 6.61
C THR A 90 7.98 6.41 5.68
N ILE A 91 8.28 5.17 6.00
CA ILE A 91 7.73 4.00 5.33
C ILE A 91 6.82 3.30 6.33
N TRP A 92 5.55 3.18 5.99
CA TRP A 92 4.56 2.44 6.75
C TRP A 92 4.31 1.08 6.10
N LEU A 93 4.55 0.02 6.87
CA LEU A 93 4.14 -1.33 6.51
C LEU A 93 2.97 -1.73 7.39
N ARG A 94 1.89 -2.18 6.77
CA ARG A 94 0.71 -2.74 7.44
C ARG A 94 0.40 -4.09 6.83
N VAL A 95 0.08 -5.05 7.68
CA VAL A 95 -0.30 -6.41 7.29
C VAL A 95 -1.65 -6.71 7.92
N TYR A 96 -2.64 -6.95 7.08
CA TYR A 96 -3.99 -7.32 7.49
C TYR A 96 -4.15 -8.83 7.36
N PRO A 97 -4.18 -9.57 8.47
CA PRO A 97 -4.45 -10.99 8.42
C PRO A 97 -5.93 -11.24 8.10
N GLN A 98 -6.18 -12.14 7.17
CA GLN A 98 -7.51 -12.61 6.88
C GLN A 98 -7.79 -13.94 7.60
N TYR A 99 -8.91 -14.00 8.28
CA TYR A 99 -9.42 -15.19 8.94
C TYR A 99 -10.70 -15.65 8.23
N TYR A 100 -10.71 -16.89 7.71
CA TYR A 100 -11.76 -17.39 6.83
C TYR A 100 -12.11 -16.45 5.64
N GLY A 101 -11.11 -15.82 5.05
CA GLY A 101 -11.27 -14.95 3.88
C GLY A 101 -11.77 -13.53 4.18
N HIS A 102 -11.83 -13.14 5.46
CA HIS A 102 -12.26 -11.81 5.90
C HIS A 102 -11.22 -11.18 6.82
N HIS A 103 -11.11 -9.86 6.81
CA HIS A 103 -10.34 -9.13 7.81
C HIS A 103 -10.91 -9.37 9.21
N ILE A 104 -10.03 -9.41 10.22
CA ILE A 104 -10.42 -9.52 11.62
C ILE A 104 -10.96 -8.16 12.06
N ASN A 105 -12.28 -7.99 12.01
CA ASN A 105 -12.95 -6.75 12.34
C ASN A 105 -13.50 -6.79 13.77
N VAL A 106 -13.13 -5.81 14.59
CA VAL A 106 -13.48 -5.76 16.03
C VAL A 106 -15.00 -5.80 16.27
N ASN A 107 -15.80 -5.22 15.38
CA ASN A 107 -17.27 -5.25 15.52
C ASN A 107 -17.90 -6.62 15.19
N ARG A 108 -17.14 -7.55 14.64
CA ARG A 108 -17.63 -8.86 14.17
C ARG A 108 -17.11 -10.03 14.99
N VAL A 109 -16.20 -9.77 15.94
CA VAL A 109 -15.60 -10.81 16.77
C VAL A 109 -16.47 -11.11 18.00
N HIS A 110 -16.27 -12.28 18.59
CA HIS A 110 -17.02 -12.71 19.77
C HIS A 110 -16.66 -11.90 21.02
N ASP A 111 -15.37 -11.64 21.25
CA ASP A 111 -14.87 -10.88 22.37
C ASP A 111 -13.95 -9.72 21.91
N PRO A 112 -14.54 -8.54 21.59
CA PRO A 112 -13.77 -7.38 21.17
C PRO A 112 -12.75 -6.91 22.21
N SER A 113 -13.12 -6.98 23.50
CA SER A 113 -12.26 -6.51 24.58
C SER A 113 -11.04 -7.40 24.77
N GLY A 114 -11.24 -8.73 24.77
CA GLY A 114 -10.17 -9.70 24.84
C GLY A 114 -9.25 -9.61 23.63
N LEU A 115 -9.80 -9.44 22.41
CA LEU A 115 -9.04 -9.23 21.20
C LEU A 115 -8.10 -8.01 21.32
N MET A 116 -8.63 -6.84 21.69
CA MET A 116 -7.84 -5.63 21.84
C MET A 116 -6.76 -5.76 22.92
N GLN A 117 -7.08 -6.38 24.07
CA GLN A 117 -6.07 -6.63 25.11
C GLN A 117 -4.94 -7.52 24.60
N GLN A 118 -5.24 -8.55 23.83
CA GLN A 118 -4.23 -9.44 23.25
C GLN A 118 -3.38 -8.72 22.21
N MET A 119 -3.97 -7.89 21.36
CA MET A 119 -3.25 -7.04 20.40
C MET A 119 -2.28 -6.08 21.10
N LEU A 120 -2.69 -5.46 22.22
CA LEU A 120 -1.80 -4.61 23.02
C LEU A 120 -0.64 -5.40 23.64
N ARG A 121 -0.86 -6.65 24.08
CA ARG A 121 0.22 -7.52 24.56
C ARG A 121 1.20 -7.84 23.44
N PHE A 122 0.72 -8.10 22.23
CA PHE A 122 1.60 -8.31 21.07
C PHE A 122 2.45 -7.08 20.78
N SER A 123 1.86 -5.88 20.79
CA SER A 123 2.59 -4.63 20.58
C SER A 123 3.68 -4.38 21.63
N TYR A 124 3.52 -4.91 22.82
CA TYR A 124 4.52 -4.83 23.88
C TYR A 124 5.64 -5.87 23.77
N HIS A 125 5.32 -7.10 23.34
CA HIS A 125 6.25 -8.23 23.36
C HIS A 125 6.85 -8.55 22.00
N ASN A 126 6.18 -8.17 20.90
CA ASN A 126 6.56 -8.57 19.55
C ASN A 126 7.19 -7.41 18.76
N PHE A 127 7.80 -7.78 17.65
CA PHE A 127 8.44 -6.87 16.73
C PHE A 127 7.43 -5.94 16.01
N PHE A 128 6.24 -6.44 15.69
CA PHE A 128 5.17 -5.65 15.10
C PHE A 128 4.28 -5.04 16.20
N PHE A 129 3.91 -3.76 16.03
CA PHE A 129 2.78 -3.24 16.77
C PHE A 129 1.46 -3.69 16.14
N TRP A 130 0.43 -3.82 16.95
CA TRP A 130 -0.91 -4.14 16.48
C TRP A 130 -1.84 -2.95 16.68
N GLY A 131 -2.71 -2.72 15.71
CA GLY A 131 -3.66 -1.62 15.71
C GLY A 131 -4.94 -1.95 14.96
N LEU A 132 -5.82 -0.96 14.93
CA LEU A 132 -7.06 -0.97 14.15
C LEU A 132 -7.01 0.19 13.16
N ASP A 133 -7.52 -0.03 11.96
CA ASP A 133 -7.73 1.04 10.99
C ASP A 133 -9.09 1.74 11.21
N ASP A 134 -9.43 2.67 10.31
CA ASP A 134 -10.69 3.43 10.38
C ASP A 134 -11.95 2.56 10.20
N ASN A 135 -11.80 1.37 9.62
CA ASN A 135 -12.87 0.37 9.47
C ASN A 135 -12.95 -0.57 10.67
N LEU A 136 -12.08 -0.41 11.67
CA LEU A 136 -11.88 -1.29 12.82
C LEU A 136 -11.37 -2.69 12.44
N ASP A 137 -10.64 -2.78 11.32
CA ASP A 137 -9.94 -3.98 10.91
C ASP A 137 -8.57 -4.05 11.59
N ALA A 138 -8.26 -5.20 12.17
CA ALA A 138 -7.01 -5.43 12.88
C ALA A 138 -5.84 -5.59 11.90
N PHE A 139 -4.75 -4.91 12.20
CA PHE A 139 -3.50 -5.04 11.44
C PHE A 139 -2.28 -5.15 12.35
N ALA A 140 -1.26 -5.82 11.86
CA ALA A 140 0.10 -5.74 12.40
C ALA A 140 0.90 -4.75 11.57
N GLY A 141 1.65 -3.85 12.21
CA GLY A 141 2.35 -2.79 11.51
C GLY A 141 3.79 -2.57 11.94
N TYR A 142 4.54 -1.91 11.07
CA TYR A 142 5.87 -1.42 11.34
C TYR A 142 6.09 -0.10 10.63
N GLN A 143 6.81 0.82 11.27
CA GLN A 143 7.13 2.13 10.70
C GLN A 143 8.64 2.34 10.71
N PHE A 144 9.17 2.77 9.57
CA PHE A 144 10.57 3.18 9.43
C PHE A 144 10.65 4.68 9.29
N THR A 145 11.66 5.30 9.91
CA THR A 145 12.07 6.68 9.63
C THR A 145 13.21 6.67 8.61
N LEU A 146 13.30 7.74 7.82
CA LEU A 146 14.35 7.92 6.81
C LEU A 146 15.42 8.94 7.25
N GLU A 147 15.41 9.35 8.52
CA GLU A 147 16.34 10.37 9.06
C GLU A 147 17.81 9.98 8.89
N SER A 148 18.13 8.71 9.01
CA SER A 148 19.47 8.17 8.81
C SER A 148 19.70 7.57 7.42
N GLY A 149 18.82 7.85 6.47
CA GLY A 149 18.82 7.29 5.14
C GLY A 149 17.86 6.10 4.97
N PHE A 150 17.93 5.43 3.82
CA PHE A 150 17.07 4.28 3.54
C PHE A 150 17.48 3.05 4.36
N PRO A 151 16.61 2.48 5.22
CA PRO A 151 16.95 1.42 6.17
C PRO A 151 16.85 0.03 5.53
N GLU A 152 17.68 -0.27 4.54
CA GLU A 152 17.59 -1.47 3.71
C GLU A 152 17.54 -2.78 4.52
N GLU A 153 18.48 -2.96 5.47
CA GLU A 153 18.54 -4.19 6.26
C GLU A 153 17.31 -4.34 7.19
N SER A 154 16.84 -3.24 7.77
CA SER A 154 15.62 -3.27 8.58
C SER A 154 14.39 -3.61 7.73
N VAL A 155 14.30 -3.09 6.51
CA VAL A 155 13.23 -3.44 5.56
C VAL A 155 13.25 -4.93 5.24
N LYS A 156 14.43 -5.52 4.98
CA LYS A 156 14.58 -6.95 4.72
C LYS A 156 14.14 -7.79 5.93
N GLU A 157 14.56 -7.44 7.15
CA GLU A 157 14.19 -8.18 8.36
C GLU A 157 12.67 -8.07 8.64
N VAL A 158 12.05 -6.91 8.43
CA VAL A 158 10.61 -6.75 8.58
C VAL A 158 9.85 -7.61 7.56
N ILE A 159 10.24 -7.58 6.28
CA ILE A 159 9.60 -8.39 5.23
C ILE A 159 9.73 -9.89 5.55
N LYS A 160 10.90 -10.34 5.96
CA LYS A 160 11.16 -11.74 6.37
C LYS A 160 10.30 -12.18 7.55
N SER A 161 9.93 -11.25 8.42
CA SER A 161 9.16 -11.52 9.64
C SER A 161 7.64 -11.52 9.40
N ILE A 162 7.14 -11.10 8.22
CA ILE A 162 5.69 -11.05 7.92
C ILE A 162 4.99 -12.40 8.18
N PRO A 163 5.53 -13.56 7.77
CA PRO A 163 4.86 -14.84 8.01
C PRO A 163 4.64 -15.17 9.50
N LEU A 164 5.43 -14.59 10.42
CA LEU A 164 5.30 -14.81 11.86
C LEU A 164 3.98 -14.22 12.43
N ILE A 165 3.36 -13.27 11.71
CA ILE A 165 2.06 -12.70 12.06
C ILE A 165 0.98 -13.79 12.11
N ASP A 166 1.08 -14.83 11.28
CA ASP A 166 0.14 -15.94 11.29
C ASP A 166 0.08 -16.65 12.66
N GLY A 167 1.22 -16.81 13.34
CA GLY A 167 1.26 -17.35 14.70
C GLY A 167 0.45 -16.50 15.69
N SER A 168 0.56 -15.16 15.59
CA SER A 168 -0.22 -14.24 16.41
C SER A 168 -1.73 -14.36 16.14
N VAL A 169 -2.13 -14.62 14.89
CA VAL A 169 -3.56 -14.87 14.57
C VAL A 169 -4.07 -16.11 15.28
N GLY A 170 -3.25 -17.16 15.42
CA GLY A 170 -3.59 -18.34 16.22
C GLY A 170 -3.98 -17.98 17.66
N ASP A 171 -3.22 -17.06 18.29
CA ASP A 171 -3.50 -16.59 19.65
C ASP A 171 -4.73 -15.66 19.73
N LEU A 172 -5.19 -15.09 18.61
CA LEU A 172 -6.41 -14.27 18.53
C LEU A 172 -7.67 -15.12 18.32
N THR A 173 -7.56 -16.36 17.87
CA THR A 173 -8.73 -17.22 17.54
C THR A 173 -9.73 -17.38 18.67
N PRO A 174 -9.35 -17.49 19.97
CA PRO A 174 -10.32 -17.58 21.06
C PRO A 174 -11.27 -16.38 21.19
N PHE A 175 -10.85 -15.21 20.69
CA PHE A 175 -11.65 -13.98 20.75
C PHE A 175 -12.49 -13.77 19.50
N ILE A 176 -12.11 -14.41 18.37
CA ILE A 176 -12.77 -14.26 17.07
C ILE A 176 -13.95 -15.21 16.95
N LEU A 177 -13.78 -16.48 17.33
CA LEU A 177 -14.77 -17.52 17.22
C LEU A 177 -15.67 -17.62 18.47
N ARG A 178 -16.93 -17.96 18.23
CA ARG A 178 -17.84 -18.45 19.28
C ARG A 178 -17.67 -19.94 19.50
#